data_b5684d7a12190652180b9164f40c017c
#
_entry.id   b5684d7a12190652180b9164f40c017c
#
_cell.length_a   1.000
_cell.length_b   1.000
_cell.length_c   1.000
_cell.angle_alpha   90.00
_cell.angle_beta   90.00
_cell.angle_gamma   90.00
#
_symmetry.space_group_name_H-M   'P 1'
#
loop_
_entity.id
_entity.type
_entity.pdbx_description
1 polymer ?
#
loop_
_entity_poly.entity_id
_entity_poly.type
_entity_poly.pdbx_seq_one_letter_code
_entity_poly.pdbx_strand_id
1 'polypeptide(L)'
;MKTWMQQAKDFTDKGYTQTCDIWSDECTAQMFGDGKVMCYFGPAWYYNFSMGNAQDAEKGCYGDWAICEGPQAHFWGGTWLLAPTGTDNPTMVADIMNLFINDEETCSKLVSDDMQFSNNQAVNAKFASDPNFGNAFLGGQNDTAIYVELAKNIVFENHTIYDQLINEDMQKCWREYCDGDVSEEQAMANFYAMVSESYPTIVTP
;
A
#
# COMPACT_ATOMS: atom_id res chain seq x y z
N MET A 1 -14.11 3.30 13.36
CA MET A 1 -14.66 2.55 12.22
C MET A 1 -15.88 3.24 11.63
N LYS A 2 -17.03 3.36 12.31
CA LYS A 2 -18.27 4.00 11.77
C LYS A 2 -18.06 5.42 11.22
N THR A 3 -17.34 6.29 11.92
CA THR A 3 -17.06 7.65 11.46
C THR A 3 -16.35 7.66 10.10
N TRP A 4 -15.42 6.75 9.91
CA TRP A 4 -14.70 6.62 8.66
C TRP A 4 -15.61 6.06 7.54
N MET A 5 -16.49 5.08 7.84
CA MET A 5 -17.51 4.59 6.91
C MET A 5 -18.40 5.72 6.41
N GLN A 6 -18.90 6.52 7.33
CA GLN A 6 -19.77 7.65 7.00
C GLN A 6 -19.04 8.70 6.15
N GLN A 7 -17.78 8.96 6.45
CA GLN A 7 -16.96 9.87 5.64
C GLN A 7 -16.73 9.33 4.22
N ALA A 8 -16.43 8.02 4.08
CA ALA A 8 -16.26 7.40 2.78
C ALA A 8 -17.54 7.46 1.94
N LYS A 9 -18.70 7.17 2.57
CA LYS A 9 -20.03 7.31 1.94
C LYS A 9 -20.29 8.74 1.49
N ASP A 10 -20.02 9.72 2.34
CA ASP A 10 -20.21 11.14 2.03
C ASP A 10 -19.34 11.57 0.84
N PHE A 11 -18.12 11.08 0.74
CA PHE A 11 -17.24 11.35 -0.40
C PHE A 11 -17.74 10.71 -1.69
N THR A 12 -18.26 9.47 -1.60
CA THR A 12 -18.87 8.77 -2.72
C THR A 12 -20.11 9.52 -3.22
N ASP A 13 -21.04 9.88 -2.32
CA ASP A 13 -22.28 10.58 -2.65
C ASP A 13 -22.04 11.96 -3.27
N LYS A 14 -20.94 12.63 -2.88
CA LYS A 14 -20.53 13.92 -3.44
C LYS A 14 -19.70 13.80 -4.73
N GLY A 15 -19.37 12.60 -5.14
CA GLY A 15 -18.52 12.35 -6.31
C GLY A 15 -17.07 12.81 -6.12
N TYR A 16 -16.57 12.84 -4.87
CA TYR A 16 -15.19 13.19 -4.56
C TYR A 16 -14.25 12.00 -4.65
N THR A 17 -14.77 10.80 -4.73
CA THR A 17 -14.01 9.56 -4.84
C THR A 17 -14.50 8.71 -6.00
N GLN A 18 -13.61 7.94 -6.58
CA GLN A 18 -13.93 6.90 -7.55
C GLN A 18 -14.22 5.60 -6.80
N THR A 19 -15.18 4.83 -7.31
CA THR A 19 -15.56 3.54 -6.72
C THR A 19 -14.96 2.34 -7.46
N CYS A 20 -14.08 2.57 -8.43
CA CYS A 20 -13.39 1.53 -9.16
C CYS A 20 -12.36 0.79 -8.29
N ASP A 21 -12.09 -0.46 -8.65
CA ASP A 21 -11.02 -1.23 -8.04
C ASP A 21 -9.66 -0.64 -8.40
N ILE A 22 -8.77 -0.51 -7.42
CA ILE A 22 -7.41 0.05 -7.63
C ILE A 22 -6.56 -0.74 -8.63
N TRP A 23 -6.92 -2.00 -8.91
CA TRP A 23 -6.26 -2.88 -9.87
C TRP A 23 -6.91 -2.88 -11.25
N SER A 24 -8.01 -2.14 -11.43
CA SER A 24 -8.77 -2.14 -12.67
C SER A 24 -8.17 -1.20 -13.73
N ASP A 25 -8.45 -1.50 -14.98
CA ASP A 25 -8.12 -0.61 -16.10
C ASP A 25 -8.81 0.75 -15.98
N GLU A 26 -10.01 0.79 -15.39
CA GLU A 26 -10.74 2.02 -15.13
C GLU A 26 -9.97 2.94 -14.15
N CYS A 27 -9.43 2.38 -13.07
CA CYS A 27 -8.61 3.12 -12.13
C CYS A 27 -7.31 3.60 -12.79
N THR A 28 -6.65 2.73 -13.55
CA THR A 28 -5.42 3.06 -14.28
C THR A 28 -5.64 4.20 -15.29
N ALA A 29 -6.76 4.20 -16.02
CA ALA A 29 -7.09 5.26 -16.97
C ALA A 29 -7.21 6.65 -16.33
N GLN A 30 -7.54 6.74 -15.04
CA GLN A 30 -7.61 8.00 -14.31
C GLN A 30 -6.22 8.58 -13.96
N MET A 31 -5.17 7.80 -14.11
CA MET A 31 -3.77 8.19 -13.80
C MET A 31 -3.07 8.88 -14.97
N PHE A 32 -3.71 8.95 -16.14
CA PHE A 32 -3.20 9.69 -17.29
C PHE A 32 -3.56 11.17 -17.24
N GLY A 33 -2.93 11.99 -18.09
CA GLY A 33 -3.04 13.43 -18.08
C GLY A 33 -4.44 14.01 -18.31
N ASP A 34 -5.37 13.24 -18.87
CA ASP A 34 -6.79 13.56 -19.01
C ASP A 34 -7.67 12.98 -17.88
N GLY A 35 -7.07 12.25 -16.95
CA GLY A 35 -7.72 11.72 -15.77
C GLY A 35 -8.22 12.82 -14.84
N LYS A 36 -9.21 12.48 -14.02
CA LYS A 36 -9.87 13.42 -13.11
C LYS A 36 -9.50 13.22 -11.64
N VAL A 37 -8.68 12.22 -11.36
CA VAL A 37 -8.29 11.87 -9.98
C VAL A 37 -7.01 12.62 -9.62
N MET A 38 -7.12 13.47 -8.61
CA MET A 38 -6.02 14.32 -8.15
C MET A 38 -5.02 13.57 -7.26
N CYS A 39 -5.46 12.61 -6.48
CA CYS A 39 -4.60 11.90 -5.54
C CYS A 39 -5.01 10.45 -5.34
N TYR A 40 -4.01 9.64 -5.00
CA TYR A 40 -4.15 8.24 -4.62
C TYR A 40 -3.51 8.03 -3.25
N PHE A 41 -4.10 7.17 -2.44
CA PHE A 41 -3.52 6.72 -1.18
C PHE A 41 -2.91 5.34 -1.38
N GLY A 42 -1.66 5.20 -1.02
CA GLY A 42 -0.95 3.94 -1.23
C GLY A 42 0.36 3.84 -0.45
N PRO A 43 0.93 2.63 -0.37
CA PRO A 43 2.25 2.39 0.20
C PRO A 43 3.38 2.77 -0.77
N ALA A 44 4.63 2.64 -0.32
CA ALA A 44 5.81 2.99 -1.12
C ALA A 44 5.87 2.30 -2.48
N TRP A 45 5.40 1.06 -2.61
CA TRP A 45 5.41 0.31 -3.87
C TRP A 45 4.29 0.71 -4.85
N TYR A 46 3.31 1.54 -4.43
CA TYR A 46 2.08 1.80 -5.18
C TYR A 46 2.35 2.39 -6.57
N TYR A 47 3.21 3.40 -6.68
CA TYR A 47 3.47 4.04 -7.98
C TYR A 47 4.24 3.12 -8.93
N ASN A 48 5.12 2.25 -8.44
CA ASN A 48 5.83 1.30 -9.30
C ASN A 48 4.94 0.16 -9.78
N PHE A 49 3.99 -0.26 -8.98
CA PHE A 49 3.16 -1.42 -9.26
C PHE A 49 1.80 -1.03 -9.85
N SER A 50 1.03 -0.23 -9.15
CA SER A 50 -0.33 0.13 -9.57
C SER A 50 -0.35 1.26 -10.59
N MET A 51 0.61 2.20 -10.53
CA MET A 51 0.72 3.31 -11.45
C MET A 51 1.70 3.02 -12.62
N GLY A 52 2.08 1.76 -12.85
CA GLY A 52 3.05 1.40 -13.89
C GLY A 52 2.71 1.92 -15.29
N ASN A 53 1.42 1.95 -15.64
CA ASN A 53 0.97 2.50 -16.92
C ASN A 53 1.12 4.03 -17.01
N ALA A 54 1.03 4.74 -15.90
CA ALA A 54 1.24 6.19 -15.84
C ALA A 54 2.72 6.57 -15.94
N GLN A 55 3.63 5.62 -15.85
CA GLN A 55 5.06 5.82 -16.06
C GLN A 55 5.47 5.88 -17.55
N ASP A 56 4.53 5.63 -18.47
CA ASP A 56 4.77 5.86 -19.89
C ASP A 56 4.92 7.38 -20.15
N ALA A 57 6.12 7.80 -20.49
CA ALA A 57 6.45 9.22 -20.72
C ALA A 57 5.70 9.84 -21.90
N GLU A 58 5.17 9.05 -22.84
CA GLU A 58 4.40 9.54 -23.98
C GLU A 58 2.91 9.70 -23.68
N LYS A 59 2.37 8.91 -22.77
CA LYS A 59 0.92 8.82 -22.50
C LYS A 59 0.53 9.25 -21.09
N GLY A 60 1.44 9.05 -20.14
CA GLY A 60 1.20 9.35 -18.74
C GLY A 60 1.61 10.75 -18.31
N CYS A 61 1.46 11.02 -17.05
CA CYS A 61 1.94 12.24 -16.38
C CYS A 61 3.33 11.98 -15.76
N TYR A 62 4.26 11.44 -16.55
CA TYR A 62 5.60 11.15 -16.06
C TYR A 62 6.31 12.45 -15.65
N GLY A 63 6.75 12.51 -14.39
CA GLY A 63 7.39 13.69 -13.83
C GLY A 63 6.44 14.74 -13.23
N ASP A 64 5.12 14.55 -13.37
CA ASP A 64 4.11 15.47 -12.85
C ASP A 64 3.52 15.03 -11.50
N TRP A 65 3.87 13.82 -11.05
CA TRP A 65 3.44 13.29 -9.77
C TRP A 65 4.35 13.74 -8.63
N ALA A 66 3.81 13.79 -7.44
CA ALA A 66 4.57 14.00 -6.21
C ALA A 66 3.95 13.19 -5.06
N ILE A 67 4.77 12.83 -4.09
CA ILE A 67 4.34 12.16 -2.87
C ILE A 67 4.32 13.17 -1.72
N CYS A 68 3.31 13.08 -0.89
CA CYS A 68 3.24 13.75 0.41
C CYS A 68 2.81 12.76 1.49
N GLU A 69 3.04 13.13 2.73
CA GLU A 69 2.55 12.36 3.88
C GLU A 69 1.03 12.29 3.86
N GLY A 70 0.51 11.08 4.12
CA GLY A 70 -0.91 10.85 4.38
C GLY A 70 -1.29 11.23 5.82
N PRO A 71 -2.56 11.08 6.18
CA PRO A 71 -3.04 11.41 7.53
C PRO A 71 -2.38 10.60 8.63
N GLN A 72 -1.90 9.41 8.32
CA GLN A 72 -1.24 8.51 9.26
C GLN A 72 -0.29 7.57 8.51
N ALA A 73 0.89 7.32 9.09
CA ALA A 73 1.78 6.27 8.62
C ALA A 73 1.12 4.90 8.79
N HIS A 74 1.24 4.05 7.78
CA HIS A 74 0.64 2.72 7.79
C HIS A 74 1.56 1.71 7.12
N PHE A 75 1.33 0.45 7.43
CA PHE A 75 1.94 -0.69 6.74
C PHE A 75 0.90 -1.32 5.81
N TRP A 76 1.30 -1.54 4.57
CA TRP A 76 0.48 -2.27 3.60
C TRP A 76 1.35 -3.14 2.71
N GLY A 77 1.26 -4.45 2.92
CA GLY A 77 1.93 -5.45 2.09
C GLY A 77 3.45 -5.44 2.22
N GLY A 78 4.11 -5.47 1.10
CA GLY A 78 5.56 -5.70 0.96
C GLY A 78 5.85 -7.14 0.51
N THR A 79 7.13 -7.45 0.36
CA THR A 79 7.57 -8.80 -0.04
C THR A 79 8.12 -9.53 1.17
N TRP A 80 7.63 -10.74 1.42
CA TRP A 80 8.09 -11.62 2.47
C TRP A 80 8.88 -12.78 1.89
N LEU A 81 10.12 -12.95 2.34
CA LEU A 81 10.93 -14.11 2.00
C LEU A 81 10.69 -15.21 3.05
N LEU A 82 10.18 -16.34 2.60
CA LEU A 82 9.84 -17.47 3.46
C LEU A 82 10.61 -18.72 3.02
N ALA A 83 10.96 -19.57 3.98
CA ALA A 83 11.53 -20.88 3.73
C ALA A 83 10.57 -21.95 4.27
N PRO A 84 10.21 -22.98 3.48
CA PRO A 84 9.41 -24.09 3.99
C PRO A 84 10.19 -24.92 5.00
N THR A 85 9.47 -25.43 6.01
CA THR A 85 10.02 -26.42 6.94
C THR A 85 10.45 -27.66 6.15
N GLY A 86 11.65 -28.17 6.42
CA GLY A 86 12.18 -29.35 5.75
C GLY A 86 12.93 -29.07 4.44
N THR A 87 13.34 -27.84 4.19
CA THR A 87 14.29 -27.56 3.09
C THR A 87 15.60 -28.33 3.27
N ASP A 88 16.11 -28.93 2.19
CA ASP A 88 17.37 -29.65 2.20
C ASP A 88 18.60 -28.71 2.22
N ASN A 89 18.40 -27.42 2.01
CA ASN A 89 19.46 -26.43 1.88
C ASN A 89 19.24 -25.21 2.80
N PRO A 90 19.13 -25.37 4.12
CA PRO A 90 18.81 -24.24 5.01
C PRO A 90 19.88 -23.13 5.02
N THR A 91 21.16 -23.50 4.85
CA THR A 91 22.24 -22.51 4.77
C THR A 91 22.14 -21.66 3.53
N MET A 92 21.89 -22.25 2.35
CA MET A 92 21.72 -21.51 1.12
C MET A 92 20.49 -20.58 1.18
N VAL A 93 19.40 -21.04 1.77
CA VAL A 93 18.21 -20.20 1.97
C VAL A 93 18.53 -19.00 2.86
N ALA A 94 19.26 -19.22 3.95
CA ALA A 94 19.69 -18.13 4.81
C ALA A 94 20.62 -17.14 4.09
N ASP A 95 21.53 -17.61 3.24
CA ASP A 95 22.42 -16.76 2.45
C ASP A 95 21.62 -15.91 1.43
N ILE A 96 20.62 -16.51 0.76
CA ILE A 96 19.72 -15.79 -0.16
C ILE A 96 18.89 -14.74 0.61
N MET A 97 18.35 -15.08 1.75
CA MET A 97 17.62 -14.11 2.58
C MET A 97 18.53 -12.96 3.01
N ASN A 98 19.75 -13.28 3.44
CA ASN A 98 20.76 -12.27 3.81
C ASN A 98 21.10 -11.33 2.65
N LEU A 99 21.19 -11.85 1.43
CA LEU A 99 21.47 -11.05 0.24
C LEU A 99 20.40 -9.93 0.07
N PHE A 100 19.12 -10.27 0.20
CA PHE A 100 18.04 -9.28 0.04
C PHE A 100 17.84 -8.38 1.26
N ILE A 101 18.24 -8.82 2.45
CA ILE A 101 17.94 -8.12 3.71
C ILE A 101 19.12 -7.25 4.16
N ASN A 102 20.34 -7.76 4.06
CA ASN A 102 21.53 -7.17 4.71
C ASN A 102 22.61 -6.73 3.74
N ASP A 103 22.67 -7.30 2.53
CA ASP A 103 23.72 -6.93 1.59
C ASP A 103 23.55 -5.49 1.11
N GLU A 104 24.53 -4.63 1.37
CA GLU A 104 24.44 -3.20 1.09
C GLU A 104 24.32 -2.91 -0.41
N GLU A 105 25.02 -3.66 -1.26
CA GLU A 105 24.98 -3.46 -2.70
C GLU A 105 23.61 -3.83 -3.27
N THR A 106 23.08 -4.98 -2.88
CA THR A 106 21.75 -5.44 -3.30
C THR A 106 20.66 -4.50 -2.81
N CYS A 107 20.69 -4.13 -1.54
CA CYS A 107 19.70 -3.19 -0.98
C CYS A 107 19.81 -1.81 -1.63
N SER A 108 21.04 -1.36 -1.98
CA SER A 108 21.22 -0.09 -2.70
C SER A 108 20.62 -0.13 -4.09
N LYS A 109 20.77 -1.23 -4.83
CA LYS A 109 20.13 -1.41 -6.16
C LYS A 109 18.61 -1.42 -6.07
N LEU A 110 18.05 -2.06 -5.05
CA LEU A 110 16.58 -2.01 -4.83
C LEU A 110 16.08 -0.57 -4.67
N VAL A 111 16.85 0.29 -4.00
CA VAL A 111 16.46 1.69 -3.81
C VAL A 111 16.76 2.54 -5.04
N SER A 112 17.95 2.40 -5.67
CA SER A 112 18.38 3.29 -6.76
C SER A 112 17.79 2.92 -8.12
N ASP A 113 17.71 1.63 -8.42
CA ASP A 113 17.39 1.14 -9.76
C ASP A 113 15.90 0.79 -9.86
N ASP A 114 15.37 0.17 -8.80
CA ASP A 114 13.97 -0.28 -8.75
C ASP A 114 13.05 0.69 -8.00
N MET A 115 13.60 1.77 -7.42
CA MET A 115 12.84 2.76 -6.63
C MET A 115 11.98 2.11 -5.55
N GLN A 116 12.52 1.09 -4.86
CA GLN A 116 11.85 0.40 -3.77
C GLN A 116 12.34 0.92 -2.42
N PHE A 117 11.51 0.81 -1.41
CA PHE A 117 11.91 1.08 -0.03
C PHE A 117 12.43 -0.22 0.58
N SER A 118 13.74 -0.28 0.83
CA SER A 118 14.41 -1.45 1.40
C SER A 118 14.10 -1.59 2.89
N ASN A 119 14.21 -2.81 3.43
CA ASN A 119 14.22 -3.02 4.87
C ASN A 119 15.56 -2.67 5.53
N ASN A 120 16.61 -2.41 4.75
CA ASN A 120 17.91 -1.98 5.26
C ASN A 120 17.89 -0.49 5.59
N GLN A 121 17.74 -0.16 6.87
CA GLN A 121 17.62 1.23 7.34
C GLN A 121 18.85 2.08 7.03
N ALA A 122 20.04 1.51 7.05
CA ALA A 122 21.28 2.25 6.77
C ALA A 122 21.34 2.67 5.30
N VAL A 123 20.95 1.78 4.38
CA VAL A 123 20.86 2.07 2.95
C VAL A 123 19.80 3.14 2.70
N ASN A 124 18.60 2.99 3.25
CA ASN A 124 17.55 3.99 3.09
C ASN A 124 17.98 5.37 3.60
N ALA A 125 18.63 5.44 4.77
CA ALA A 125 19.14 6.69 5.33
C ALA A 125 20.20 7.36 4.45
N LYS A 126 21.05 6.58 3.78
CA LYS A 126 22.04 7.07 2.82
C LYS A 126 21.37 7.76 1.64
N PHE A 127 20.38 7.12 0.99
CA PHE A 127 19.65 7.70 -0.12
C PHE A 127 18.73 8.85 0.31
N ALA A 128 18.11 8.75 1.47
CA ALA A 128 17.27 9.82 2.02
C ALA A 128 18.04 11.13 2.23
N SER A 129 19.34 11.05 2.55
CA SER A 129 20.21 12.20 2.80
C SER A 129 20.97 12.69 1.57
N ASP A 130 20.90 11.99 0.44
CA ASP A 130 21.59 12.38 -0.79
C ASP A 130 20.77 13.47 -1.53
N PRO A 131 21.30 14.69 -1.66
CA PRO A 131 20.59 15.79 -2.33
C PRO A 131 20.49 15.60 -3.86
N ASN A 132 21.21 14.64 -4.43
CA ASN A 132 21.18 14.32 -5.85
C ASN A 132 20.29 13.10 -6.17
N PHE A 133 19.79 12.40 -5.15
CA PHE A 133 18.91 11.29 -5.33
C PHE A 133 17.44 11.75 -5.44
N GLY A 134 16.75 11.24 -6.44
CA GLY A 134 15.33 11.54 -6.64
C GLY A 134 14.72 10.68 -7.74
N ASN A 135 13.42 10.51 -7.65
CA ASN A 135 12.64 9.71 -8.56
C ASN A 135 12.14 10.56 -9.74
N ALA A 136 12.56 10.24 -10.96
CA ALA A 136 12.18 10.97 -12.16
C ALA A 136 10.66 10.96 -12.42
N PHE A 137 9.97 9.86 -12.07
CA PHE A 137 8.50 9.77 -12.16
C PHE A 137 7.81 10.80 -11.23
N LEU A 138 8.46 11.14 -10.13
CA LEU A 138 7.99 12.10 -9.14
C LEU A 138 8.63 13.50 -9.32
N GLY A 139 9.00 13.85 -10.55
CA GLY A 139 9.59 15.16 -10.84
C GLY A 139 10.95 15.40 -10.18
N GLY A 140 11.67 14.36 -9.82
CA GLY A 140 12.94 14.42 -9.10
C GLY A 140 12.82 14.49 -7.59
N GLN A 141 11.65 14.29 -7.03
CA GLN A 141 11.46 14.23 -5.57
C GLN A 141 12.19 13.02 -4.96
N ASN A 142 12.87 13.25 -3.84
CA ASN A 142 13.44 12.16 -3.02
C ASN A 142 12.35 11.58 -2.11
N ASP A 143 11.64 10.57 -2.59
CA ASP A 143 10.57 9.88 -1.89
C ASP A 143 11.09 9.00 -0.74
N THR A 144 12.32 8.46 -0.87
CA THR A 144 12.97 7.69 0.19
C THR A 144 13.11 8.50 1.48
N ALA A 145 13.35 9.82 1.36
CA ALA A 145 13.41 10.70 2.53
C ALA A 145 12.08 10.76 3.29
N ILE A 146 10.96 10.79 2.55
CA ILE A 146 9.62 10.77 3.15
C ILE A 146 9.36 9.43 3.83
N TYR A 147 9.66 8.32 3.16
CA TYR A 147 9.42 6.97 3.71
C TYR A 147 10.26 6.69 4.95
N VAL A 148 11.51 7.16 5.02
CA VAL A 148 12.35 7.03 6.22
C VAL A 148 11.70 7.70 7.43
N GLU A 149 11.09 8.87 7.26
CA GLU A 149 10.40 9.55 8.36
C GLU A 149 9.08 8.86 8.72
N LEU A 150 8.27 8.48 7.73
CA LEU A 150 7.02 7.78 7.95
C LEU A 150 7.22 6.41 8.63
N ALA A 151 8.25 5.67 8.25
CA ALA A 151 8.54 4.35 8.81
C ALA A 151 8.75 4.37 10.34
N LYS A 152 9.25 5.49 10.89
CA LYS A 152 9.43 5.67 12.35
C LYS A 152 8.11 5.72 13.11
N ASN A 153 7.02 6.04 12.43
CA ASN A 153 5.69 6.22 13.01
C ASN A 153 4.75 5.03 12.76
N ILE A 154 5.25 3.97 12.12
CA ILE A 154 4.47 2.74 11.94
C ILE A 154 4.43 1.98 13.26
N VAL A 155 3.23 1.67 13.72
CA VAL A 155 2.98 0.94 14.96
C VAL A 155 2.36 -0.41 14.63
N PHE A 156 3.00 -1.49 15.08
CA PHE A 156 2.53 -2.87 14.91
C PHE A 156 1.83 -3.44 16.16
N GLU A 157 1.33 -2.59 17.02
CA GLU A 157 0.53 -3.01 18.15
C GLU A 157 -0.80 -3.60 17.68
N ASN A 158 -1.24 -4.65 18.34
CA ASN A 158 -2.53 -5.30 18.12
C ASN A 158 -2.73 -5.97 16.74
N HIS A 159 -1.68 -6.18 15.95
CA HIS A 159 -1.81 -6.97 14.72
C HIS A 159 -1.99 -8.45 15.05
N THR A 160 -2.74 -9.16 14.19
CA THR A 160 -3.05 -10.58 14.34
C THR A 160 -2.94 -11.32 13.02
N ILE A 161 -2.93 -12.64 13.06
CA ILE A 161 -2.98 -13.50 11.86
C ILE A 161 -4.32 -13.38 11.11
N TYR A 162 -5.31 -12.74 11.69
CA TYR A 162 -6.65 -12.58 11.13
C TYR A 162 -6.84 -11.27 10.34
N ASP A 163 -5.92 -10.33 10.48
CA ASP A 163 -6.08 -8.95 9.99
C ASP A 163 -6.36 -8.88 8.49
N GLN A 164 -5.67 -9.71 7.69
CA GLN A 164 -5.83 -9.69 6.24
C GLN A 164 -7.27 -10.00 5.83
N LEU A 165 -7.82 -11.12 6.29
CA LEU A 165 -9.18 -11.52 5.94
C LEU A 165 -10.23 -10.59 6.54
N ILE A 166 -10.04 -10.17 7.79
CA ILE A 166 -10.96 -9.21 8.44
C ILE A 166 -10.98 -7.88 7.67
N ASN A 167 -9.84 -7.43 7.17
CA ASN A 167 -9.77 -6.22 6.36
C ASN A 167 -10.47 -6.40 4.99
N GLU A 168 -10.31 -7.54 4.34
CA GLU A 168 -10.98 -7.86 3.08
C GLU A 168 -12.50 -7.94 3.25
N ASP A 169 -12.98 -8.63 4.28
CA ASP A 169 -14.40 -8.72 4.63
C ASP A 169 -14.98 -7.34 4.92
N MET A 170 -14.24 -6.50 5.64
CA MET A 170 -14.65 -5.15 5.95
C MET A 170 -14.75 -4.28 4.70
N GLN A 171 -13.76 -4.34 3.80
CA GLN A 171 -13.77 -3.58 2.56
C GLN A 171 -14.96 -3.97 1.68
N LYS A 172 -15.29 -5.26 1.59
CA LYS A 172 -16.45 -5.73 0.83
C LYS A 172 -17.76 -5.16 1.36
N CYS A 173 -18.03 -5.34 2.64
CA CYS A 173 -19.25 -4.84 3.27
C CYS A 173 -19.37 -3.32 3.20
N TRP A 174 -18.23 -2.65 3.23
CA TRP A 174 -18.17 -1.21 3.14
C TRP A 174 -18.46 -0.67 1.76
N ARG A 175 -17.98 -1.35 0.73
CA ARG A 175 -18.29 -1.00 -0.65
C ARG A 175 -19.81 -1.05 -0.88
N GLU A 176 -20.48 -2.12 -0.46
CA GLU A 176 -21.94 -2.26 -0.56
C GLU A 176 -22.68 -1.07 0.12
N TYR A 177 -22.18 -0.62 1.27
CA TYR A 177 -22.73 0.56 1.94
C TYR A 177 -22.45 1.85 1.18
N CYS A 178 -21.24 2.05 0.69
CA CYS A 178 -20.88 3.25 -0.07
C CYS A 178 -21.65 3.35 -1.39
N ASP A 179 -21.88 2.24 -2.06
CA ASP A 179 -22.66 2.15 -3.30
C ASP A 179 -24.17 2.33 -3.06
N GLY A 180 -24.60 2.27 -1.81
CA GLY A 180 -26.00 2.46 -1.41
C GLY A 180 -26.86 1.20 -1.49
N ASP A 181 -26.24 0.03 -1.67
CA ASP A 181 -26.94 -1.25 -1.78
C ASP A 181 -27.50 -1.72 -0.43
N VAL A 182 -26.84 -1.36 0.65
CA VAL A 182 -27.25 -1.70 2.02
C VAL A 182 -27.13 -0.51 2.97
N SER A 183 -27.86 -0.57 4.10
CA SER A 183 -27.68 0.41 5.18
C SER A 183 -26.38 0.20 5.96
N GLU A 184 -25.91 1.22 6.70
CA GLU A 184 -24.77 1.09 7.61
C GLU A 184 -24.94 -0.08 8.59
N GLU A 185 -26.14 -0.23 9.15
CA GLU A 185 -26.45 -1.30 10.09
C GLU A 185 -26.35 -2.68 9.43
N GLN A 186 -26.86 -2.81 8.20
CA GLN A 186 -26.77 -4.07 7.46
C GLN A 186 -25.33 -4.38 7.06
N ALA A 187 -24.54 -3.40 6.61
CA ALA A 187 -23.12 -3.57 6.30
C ALA A 187 -22.34 -4.09 7.50
N MET A 188 -22.57 -3.51 8.68
CA MET A 188 -21.94 -3.97 9.92
C MET A 188 -22.39 -5.37 10.33
N ALA A 189 -23.67 -5.70 10.19
CA ALA A 189 -24.19 -7.03 10.48
C ALA A 189 -23.58 -8.08 9.54
N ASN A 190 -23.50 -7.77 8.24
CA ASN A 190 -22.86 -8.63 7.24
C ASN A 190 -21.38 -8.88 7.58
N PHE A 191 -20.64 -7.82 7.93
CA PHE A 191 -19.25 -7.92 8.34
C PHE A 191 -19.06 -8.81 9.56
N TYR A 192 -19.85 -8.63 10.61
CA TYR A 192 -19.75 -9.49 11.81
C TYR A 192 -20.13 -10.95 11.51
N ALA A 193 -21.08 -11.19 10.63
CA ALA A 193 -21.46 -12.53 10.20
C ALA A 193 -20.29 -13.20 9.45
N MET A 194 -19.64 -12.50 8.52
CA MET A 194 -18.49 -13.03 7.77
C MET A 194 -17.31 -13.36 8.68
N VAL A 195 -16.97 -12.47 9.61
CA VAL A 195 -15.90 -12.71 10.59
C VAL A 195 -16.22 -13.93 11.47
N SER A 196 -17.46 -14.05 11.96
CA SER A 196 -17.87 -15.17 12.80
C SER A 196 -17.90 -16.50 12.05
N GLU A 197 -18.24 -16.49 10.75
CA GLU A 197 -18.18 -17.67 9.89
C GLU A 197 -16.73 -18.13 9.66
N SER A 198 -15.85 -17.20 9.33
CA SER A 198 -14.44 -17.49 9.05
C SER A 198 -13.66 -17.85 10.31
N TYR A 199 -13.97 -17.22 11.42
CA TYR A 199 -13.26 -17.35 12.70
C TYR A 199 -14.23 -17.50 13.88
N PRO A 200 -14.80 -18.69 14.11
CA PRO A 200 -15.80 -18.91 15.15
C PRO A 200 -15.34 -18.61 16.59
N THR A 201 -14.03 -18.44 16.80
CA THR A 201 -13.45 -18.09 18.10
C THR A 201 -13.37 -16.58 18.34
N ILE A 202 -13.59 -15.76 17.32
CA ILE A 202 -13.63 -14.31 17.46
C ILE A 202 -15.03 -13.91 17.91
N VAL A 203 -15.09 -13.19 19.02
CA VAL A 203 -16.35 -12.65 19.54
C VAL A 203 -16.62 -11.31 18.87
N THR A 204 -17.72 -11.23 18.13
CA THR A 204 -18.22 -9.98 17.54
C THR A 204 -19.27 -9.34 18.44
N PRO A 205 -19.45 -8.02 18.38
CA PRO A 205 -20.46 -7.29 19.17
C PRO A 205 -21.88 -7.75 18.93
#